data_4f8e78f4ecd62e2b5f6ff7b99740c3ae
#
_entry.id   4f8e78f4ecd62e2b5f6ff7b99740c3ae
#
_cell.length_a   1.000
_cell.length_b   1.000
_cell.length_c   1.000
_cell.angle_alpha   90.00
_cell.angle_beta   90.00
_cell.angle_gamma   90.00
#
_symmetry.space_group_name_H-M   'P 1'
#
loop_
_entity.id
_entity.type
_entity.pdbx_description
1 polymer ?
#
loop_
_entity_poly.entity_id
_entity_poly.type
_entity_poly.pdbx_seq_one_letter_code
_entity_poly.pdbx_strand_id
1 'polypeptide(L)'
;QITFTRGTSGQAVDKDALYERITDAVDDGDYETVIAALMKDSEPKALDIDKVYKKVYTKAKDATLDPKNNYAIVASTTGISFDKKEAAAAIEGLEEGESKSISLKLTTADITTQNLTKNLFKDRLGTYSTNVAGTAARINNVRLASQHCNNTILLPGETFSYNGVVGQRTAARGFQEAGAYLNGKTVQELGGGICQVSSTLYCATVLSNLEIVHRENHMFESTYVPLGLDATVSWGAPDYVFKNNTKYPI
;
A
#
# COMPACT_ATOMS: atom_id res chain seq x y z
N GLN A 1 -19.09 20.95 3.03
CA GLN A 1 -19.94 21.23 4.23
C GLN A 1 -20.75 19.99 4.56
N ILE A 2 -21.13 19.85 5.83
CA ILE A 2 -22.12 18.88 6.31
C ILE A 2 -23.21 19.65 7.04
N THR A 3 -24.46 19.33 6.75
CA THR A 3 -25.63 19.98 7.37
C THR A 3 -26.25 19.02 8.36
N PHE A 4 -26.49 19.51 9.56
CA PHE A 4 -27.24 18.84 10.62
C PHE A 4 -28.62 19.49 10.74
N THR A 5 -29.65 18.67 10.79
CA THR A 5 -31.03 19.11 11.00
C THR A 5 -31.55 18.47 12.28
N ARG A 6 -32.09 19.28 13.21
CA ARG A 6 -32.75 18.75 14.39
C ARG A 6 -34.08 18.14 13.98
N GLY A 7 -34.32 16.93 14.42
CA GLY A 7 -35.59 16.24 14.17
C GLY A 7 -36.77 16.99 14.80
N THR A 8 -37.95 16.74 14.27
CA THR A 8 -39.21 17.25 14.85
C THR A 8 -39.87 16.20 15.70
N SER A 9 -40.52 16.62 16.77
CA SER A 9 -41.36 15.76 17.57
C SER A 9 -42.49 15.16 16.73
N GLY A 10 -42.88 13.98 17.04
CA GLY A 10 -43.92 13.24 16.34
C GLY A 10 -44.82 12.50 17.32
N GLN A 11 -45.67 11.65 16.81
CA GLN A 11 -46.48 10.77 17.64
C GLN A 11 -46.12 9.30 17.37
N ALA A 12 -46.08 8.51 18.43
CA ALA A 12 -45.91 7.10 18.37
C ALA A 12 -47.03 6.38 19.12
N VAL A 13 -47.31 5.15 18.76
CA VAL A 13 -48.25 4.31 19.52
C VAL A 13 -47.71 4.08 20.92
N ASP A 14 -48.56 4.40 21.92
CA ASP A 14 -48.29 4.00 23.29
C ASP A 14 -48.52 2.51 23.44
N LYS A 15 -47.39 1.76 23.34
CA LYS A 15 -47.43 0.30 23.37
C LYS A 15 -47.86 -0.26 24.71
N ASP A 16 -47.55 0.44 25.79
CA ASP A 16 -47.84 0.00 27.15
C ASP A 16 -49.36 0.12 27.39
N ALA A 17 -49.92 1.31 27.08
CA ALA A 17 -51.35 1.55 27.17
C ALA A 17 -52.18 0.68 26.20
N LEU A 18 -51.63 0.40 25.01
CA LEU A 18 -52.27 -0.50 24.07
C LEU A 18 -52.24 -1.95 24.59
N TYR A 19 -51.15 -2.39 25.19
CA TYR A 19 -51.03 -3.72 25.77
C TYR A 19 -52.00 -3.91 26.93
N GLU A 20 -52.11 -2.95 27.87
CA GLU A 20 -53.09 -2.98 28.96
C GLU A 20 -54.50 -3.16 28.43
N ARG A 21 -54.89 -2.32 27.45
CA ARG A 21 -56.26 -2.38 26.87
C ARG A 21 -56.55 -3.73 26.21
N ILE A 22 -55.55 -4.31 25.53
CA ILE A 22 -55.70 -5.63 24.92
C ILE A 22 -55.84 -6.71 26.03
N THR A 23 -55.03 -6.60 27.09
CA THR A 23 -55.08 -7.55 28.21
C THR A 23 -56.44 -7.48 28.91
N ASP A 24 -56.92 -6.27 29.23
CA ASP A 24 -58.23 -6.07 29.86
C ASP A 24 -59.36 -6.64 29.01
N ALA A 25 -59.36 -6.37 27.70
CA ALA A 25 -60.36 -6.96 26.80
C ALA A 25 -60.37 -8.49 26.75
N VAL A 26 -59.15 -9.08 26.78
CA VAL A 26 -58.99 -10.55 26.80
C VAL A 26 -59.49 -11.12 28.14
N ASP A 27 -59.16 -10.49 29.27
CA ASP A 27 -59.58 -10.93 30.60
C ASP A 27 -61.11 -10.81 30.77
N ASP A 28 -61.71 -9.78 30.16
CA ASP A 28 -63.19 -9.59 30.13
C ASP A 28 -63.91 -10.50 29.13
N GLY A 29 -63.17 -11.22 28.30
CA GLY A 29 -63.76 -12.08 27.23
C GLY A 29 -64.31 -11.29 26.05
N ASP A 30 -63.97 -10.02 25.90
CA ASP A 30 -64.40 -9.18 24.80
C ASP A 30 -63.43 -9.30 23.63
N TYR A 31 -63.79 -10.13 22.64
CA TYR A 31 -63.02 -10.33 21.42
C TYR A 31 -63.56 -9.59 20.20
N GLU A 32 -64.63 -8.79 20.38
CA GLU A 32 -65.30 -8.10 19.28
C GLU A 32 -65.04 -6.58 19.26
N THR A 33 -64.68 -6.02 20.39
CA THR A 33 -64.41 -4.57 20.49
C THR A 33 -63.11 -4.18 19.78
N VAL A 34 -63.19 -3.18 18.89
CA VAL A 34 -62.03 -2.63 18.23
C VAL A 34 -61.24 -1.75 19.22
N ILE A 35 -60.05 -2.18 19.57
CA ILE A 35 -59.18 -1.46 20.47
C ILE A 35 -58.39 -0.41 19.69
N ALA A 36 -58.74 0.88 19.90
CA ALA A 36 -58.00 1.99 19.29
C ALA A 36 -56.63 2.16 20.02
N ALA A 37 -55.55 2.26 19.26
CA ALA A 37 -54.24 2.56 19.79
C ALA A 37 -54.20 4.00 20.31
N LEU A 38 -53.73 4.19 21.54
CA LEU A 38 -53.40 5.51 22.07
C LEU A 38 -52.08 5.99 21.50
N MET A 39 -52.04 7.25 21.14
CA MET A 39 -50.82 7.91 20.68
C MET A 39 -50.22 8.71 21.82
N LYS A 40 -48.88 8.66 21.92
CA LYS A 40 -48.12 9.51 22.83
C LYS A 40 -47.11 10.33 22.04
N ASP A 41 -46.76 11.49 22.55
CA ASP A 41 -45.71 12.29 21.94
C ASP A 41 -44.37 11.57 21.99
N SER A 42 -43.67 11.64 20.89
CA SER A 42 -42.37 11.03 20.71
C SER A 42 -41.35 12.09 20.38
N GLU A 43 -40.39 12.26 21.28
CA GLU A 43 -39.26 13.15 21.06
C GLU A 43 -38.39 12.67 19.90
N PRO A 44 -37.80 13.58 19.12
CA PRO A 44 -36.87 13.22 18.06
C PRO A 44 -35.67 12.53 18.64
N LYS A 45 -35.23 11.48 17.96
CA LYS A 45 -34.05 10.72 18.37
C LYS A 45 -32.81 11.60 18.34
N ALA A 46 -32.08 11.66 19.45
CA ALA A 46 -30.82 12.39 19.53
C ALA A 46 -29.84 11.94 18.44
N LEU A 47 -29.20 12.89 17.80
CA LEU A 47 -28.22 12.62 16.76
C LEU A 47 -26.90 12.15 17.38
N ASP A 48 -26.46 10.96 17.00
CA ASP A 48 -25.17 10.38 17.40
C ASP A 48 -24.06 10.92 16.46
N ILE A 49 -23.33 11.93 16.93
CA ILE A 49 -22.25 12.58 16.19
C ILE A 49 -21.12 11.61 15.86
N ASP A 50 -20.81 10.68 16.77
CA ASP A 50 -19.77 9.68 16.52
C ASP A 50 -20.14 8.74 15.39
N LYS A 51 -21.41 8.38 15.31
CA LYS A 51 -21.95 7.56 14.23
C LYS A 51 -21.92 8.29 12.88
N VAL A 52 -22.26 9.58 12.88
CA VAL A 52 -22.16 10.43 11.70
C VAL A 52 -20.71 10.61 11.29
N TYR A 53 -19.82 10.89 12.25
CA TYR A 53 -18.38 11.03 11.99
C TYR A 53 -17.80 9.79 11.33
N LYS A 54 -18.10 8.59 11.84
CA LYS A 54 -17.63 7.31 11.26
C LYS A 54 -18.10 7.09 9.81
N LYS A 55 -19.26 7.62 9.44
CA LYS A 55 -19.80 7.54 8.07
C LYS A 55 -19.14 8.54 7.10
N VAL A 56 -18.74 9.70 7.61
CA VAL A 56 -18.16 10.79 6.80
C VAL A 56 -16.64 10.68 6.73
N TYR A 57 -16.00 10.22 7.82
CA TYR A 57 -14.55 10.17 7.92
C TYR A 57 -13.94 9.30 6.84
N THR A 58 -13.02 9.89 6.10
CA THR A 58 -12.17 9.18 5.13
C THR A 58 -10.73 9.55 5.40
N LYS A 59 -9.86 8.56 5.55
CA LYS A 59 -8.42 8.78 5.68
C LYS A 59 -7.83 9.13 4.32
N ALA A 60 -6.98 10.16 4.26
CA ALA A 60 -6.17 10.43 3.07
C ALA A 60 -5.28 9.22 2.75
N LYS A 61 -5.19 8.88 1.48
CA LYS A 61 -4.31 7.80 0.99
C LYS A 61 -3.55 8.29 -0.23
N ASP A 62 -2.27 7.99 -0.28
CA ASP A 62 -1.42 8.28 -1.42
C ASP A 62 -1.79 7.44 -2.64
N ALA A 63 -1.57 8.01 -3.82
CA ALA A 63 -1.57 7.23 -5.04
C ALA A 63 -0.40 6.25 -5.05
N THR A 64 -0.62 5.06 -5.57
CA THR A 64 0.39 3.99 -5.68
C THR A 64 0.18 3.18 -6.96
N LEU A 65 0.97 2.14 -7.14
CA LEU A 65 0.77 1.16 -8.22
C LEU A 65 0.22 -0.15 -7.63
N ASP A 66 -0.60 -0.86 -8.39
CA ASP A 66 -1.10 -2.19 -8.04
C ASP A 66 -0.30 -3.29 -8.73
N PRO A 67 0.59 -4.02 -8.03
CA PRO A 67 1.38 -5.10 -8.61
C PRO A 67 0.54 -6.24 -9.21
N LYS A 68 -0.68 -6.43 -8.67
CA LYS A 68 -1.59 -7.50 -9.13
C LYS A 68 -2.32 -7.13 -10.42
N ASN A 69 -2.37 -5.85 -10.75
CA ASN A 69 -3.03 -5.32 -11.94
C ASN A 69 -2.00 -4.63 -12.85
N ASN A 70 -0.93 -5.34 -13.19
CA ASN A 70 0.14 -4.86 -14.09
C ASN A 70 0.64 -3.44 -13.74
N TYR A 71 0.81 -3.15 -12.43
CA TYR A 71 1.23 -1.85 -11.93
C TYR A 71 0.35 -0.67 -12.38
N ALA A 72 -0.93 -0.92 -12.59
CA ALA A 72 -1.88 0.17 -12.83
C ALA A 72 -1.91 1.16 -11.66
N ILE A 73 -2.11 2.43 -11.96
CA ILE A 73 -2.17 3.48 -10.94
C ILE A 73 -3.44 3.31 -10.09
N VAL A 74 -3.25 3.17 -8.79
CA VAL A 74 -4.30 3.29 -7.79
C VAL A 74 -4.40 4.76 -7.39
N ALA A 75 -5.57 5.34 -7.58
CA ALA A 75 -5.79 6.76 -7.34
C ALA A 75 -5.65 7.13 -5.84
N SER A 76 -5.13 8.33 -5.59
CA SER A 76 -5.11 8.92 -4.26
C SER A 76 -6.53 9.20 -3.76
N THR A 77 -6.71 9.19 -2.45
CA THR A 77 -7.97 9.54 -1.80
C THR A 77 -7.76 10.78 -0.93
N THR A 78 -8.61 11.78 -1.11
CA THR A 78 -8.67 12.93 -0.20
C THR A 78 -9.31 12.51 1.12
N GLY A 79 -8.66 12.83 2.22
CA GLY A 79 -9.21 12.63 3.55
C GLY A 79 -10.33 13.64 3.84
N ILE A 80 -11.37 13.20 4.52
CA ILE A 80 -12.52 14.00 4.92
C ILE A 80 -12.74 13.83 6.42
N SER A 81 -12.91 14.94 7.13
CA SER A 81 -13.25 14.96 8.55
C SER A 81 -14.03 16.21 8.90
N PHE A 82 -14.57 16.31 10.11
CA PHE A 82 -15.12 17.53 10.68
C PHE A 82 -14.82 17.61 12.17
N ASP A 83 -14.95 18.78 12.77
CA ASP A 83 -14.76 18.93 14.20
C ASP A 83 -16.03 18.48 14.96
N LYS A 84 -15.89 17.43 15.77
CA LYS A 84 -17.01 16.87 16.55
C LYS A 84 -17.55 17.84 17.61
N LYS A 85 -16.68 18.69 18.18
CA LYS A 85 -17.12 19.68 19.17
C LYS A 85 -17.92 20.80 18.51
N GLU A 86 -17.46 21.26 17.35
CA GLU A 86 -18.20 22.22 16.53
C GLU A 86 -19.55 21.65 16.09
N ALA A 87 -19.59 20.38 15.68
CA ALA A 87 -20.83 19.69 15.33
C ALA A 87 -21.80 19.58 16.53
N ALA A 88 -21.29 19.22 17.72
CA ALA A 88 -22.11 19.17 18.93
C ALA A 88 -22.72 20.52 19.28
N ALA A 89 -21.89 21.55 19.33
CA ALA A 89 -22.35 22.91 19.60
C ALA A 89 -23.33 23.45 18.54
N ALA A 90 -23.15 23.06 17.28
CA ALA A 90 -24.06 23.42 16.21
C ALA A 90 -25.45 22.79 16.37
N ILE A 91 -25.54 21.58 16.91
CA ILE A 91 -26.80 20.83 17.10
C ILE A 91 -27.51 21.29 18.38
N GLU A 92 -26.77 21.54 19.47
CA GLU A 92 -27.31 21.92 20.77
C GLU A 92 -28.15 23.20 20.73
N GLY A 93 -27.76 24.16 19.87
CA GLY A 93 -28.46 25.45 19.70
C GLY A 93 -29.56 25.44 18.66
N LEU A 94 -29.94 24.30 18.04
CA LEU A 94 -30.99 24.24 17.02
C LEU A 94 -32.37 24.04 17.66
N GLU A 95 -33.37 24.72 17.13
CA GLU A 95 -34.78 24.42 17.37
C GLU A 95 -35.25 23.26 16.47
N GLU A 96 -36.42 22.67 16.79
CA GLU A 96 -36.99 21.59 15.98
C GLU A 96 -37.14 21.99 14.51
N GLY A 97 -36.63 21.15 13.61
CA GLY A 97 -36.65 21.36 12.16
C GLY A 97 -35.59 22.33 11.65
N GLU A 98 -34.86 23.02 12.53
CA GLU A 98 -33.76 23.89 12.11
C GLU A 98 -32.56 23.11 11.64
N SER A 99 -31.76 23.74 10.76
CA SER A 99 -30.57 23.18 10.16
C SER A 99 -29.38 24.10 10.32
N LYS A 100 -28.21 23.52 10.57
CA LYS A 100 -26.93 24.24 10.58
C LYS A 100 -25.86 23.47 9.84
N SER A 101 -25.09 24.17 9.05
CA SER A 101 -23.96 23.60 8.31
C SER A 101 -22.64 23.91 8.99
N ILE A 102 -21.74 22.93 9.05
CA ILE A 102 -20.36 23.13 9.46
C ILE A 102 -19.42 22.75 8.31
N SER A 103 -18.21 23.25 8.39
CA SER A 103 -17.19 22.99 7.35
C SER A 103 -16.59 21.58 7.50
N LEU A 104 -16.39 20.92 6.37
CA LEU A 104 -15.55 19.71 6.32
C LEU A 104 -14.08 20.11 6.22
N LYS A 105 -13.24 19.40 6.94
CA LYS A 105 -11.79 19.49 6.81
C LYS A 105 -11.34 18.46 5.77
N LEU A 106 -10.75 18.96 4.68
CA LEU A 106 -10.16 18.13 3.63
C LEU A 106 -8.67 17.99 3.86
N THR A 107 -8.15 16.77 3.74
CA THR A 107 -6.71 16.46 3.82
C THR A 107 -6.29 15.88 2.50
N THR A 108 -5.45 16.59 1.76
CA THR A 108 -4.89 16.10 0.50
C THR A 108 -3.86 15.01 0.79
N ALA A 109 -3.81 13.99 -0.04
CA ALA A 109 -2.76 12.98 -0.02
C ALA A 109 -1.39 13.62 -0.32
N ASP A 110 -0.32 13.12 0.28
CA ASP A 110 1.05 13.60 0.03
C ASP A 110 1.47 13.32 -1.42
N ILE A 111 1.09 12.16 -1.92
CA ILE A 111 1.27 11.78 -3.33
C ILE A 111 -0.10 11.70 -3.99
N THR A 112 -0.46 12.74 -4.72
CA THR A 112 -1.70 12.75 -5.51
C THR A 112 -1.55 11.90 -6.77
N THR A 113 -2.67 11.44 -7.32
CA THR A 113 -2.70 10.71 -8.61
C THR A 113 -2.00 11.52 -9.71
N GLN A 114 -2.23 12.83 -9.76
CA GLN A 114 -1.61 13.71 -10.73
C GLN A 114 -0.08 13.78 -10.56
N ASN A 115 0.39 13.90 -9.30
CA ASN A 115 1.83 13.95 -9.02
C ASN A 115 2.51 12.63 -9.30
N LEU A 116 1.89 11.49 -8.96
CA LEU A 116 2.41 10.17 -9.30
C LEU A 116 2.52 10.01 -10.82
N THR A 117 1.44 10.26 -11.56
CA THR A 117 1.43 10.14 -13.04
C THR A 117 2.49 10.99 -13.71
N LYS A 118 2.67 12.23 -13.23
CA LYS A 118 3.65 13.17 -13.80
C LYS A 118 5.10 12.74 -13.57
N ASN A 119 5.37 12.11 -12.43
CA ASN A 119 6.74 11.82 -11.97
C ASN A 119 7.12 10.35 -12.04
N LEU A 120 6.19 9.47 -12.42
CA LEU A 120 6.44 8.03 -12.51
C LEU A 120 7.54 7.73 -13.52
N PHE A 121 8.63 7.09 -13.07
CA PHE A 121 9.79 6.69 -13.86
C PHE A 121 10.40 7.81 -14.73
N LYS A 122 10.24 9.07 -14.31
CA LYS A 122 10.67 10.23 -15.07
C LYS A 122 12.17 10.43 -15.03
N ASP A 123 12.78 10.19 -13.90
CA ASP A 123 14.17 10.52 -13.63
C ASP A 123 15.02 9.25 -13.53
N ARG A 124 16.26 9.32 -14.06
CA ARG A 124 17.26 8.28 -13.85
C ARG A 124 17.96 8.55 -12.50
N LEU A 125 17.76 7.66 -11.52
CA LEU A 125 18.33 7.83 -10.18
C LEU A 125 19.84 7.58 -10.17
N GLY A 126 20.30 6.55 -10.87
CA GLY A 126 21.71 6.22 -11.00
C GLY A 126 22.00 5.38 -12.23
N THR A 127 23.26 5.33 -12.61
CA THR A 127 23.73 4.51 -13.74
C THR A 127 25.15 4.06 -13.47
N TYR A 128 25.43 2.80 -13.83
CA TYR A 128 26.77 2.24 -13.83
C TYR A 128 26.89 1.21 -14.94
N SER A 129 28.08 1.01 -15.47
CA SER A 129 28.31 0.04 -16.54
C SER A 129 29.67 -0.65 -16.35
N THR A 130 29.74 -1.91 -16.74
CA THR A 130 30.96 -2.69 -16.76
C THR A 130 31.09 -3.43 -18.10
N ASN A 131 32.31 -3.61 -18.58
CA ASN A 131 32.57 -4.35 -19.80
C ASN A 131 32.57 -5.85 -19.51
N VAL A 132 31.80 -6.61 -20.27
CA VAL A 132 31.73 -8.07 -20.17
C VAL A 132 32.69 -8.69 -21.18
N ALA A 133 33.63 -9.51 -20.69
CA ALA A 133 34.57 -10.26 -21.50
C ALA A 133 34.60 -11.72 -21.05
N GLY A 134 35.16 -12.60 -21.87
CA GLY A 134 35.37 -14.02 -21.56
C GLY A 134 34.68 -14.95 -22.55
N THR A 135 34.34 -16.16 -22.11
CA THR A 135 33.72 -17.19 -22.94
C THR A 135 32.31 -16.86 -23.36
N ALA A 136 31.82 -17.43 -24.45
CA ALA A 136 30.42 -17.29 -24.85
C ALA A 136 29.41 -17.68 -23.74
N ALA A 137 29.74 -18.75 -22.99
CA ALA A 137 28.95 -19.20 -21.85
C ALA A 137 28.84 -18.13 -20.76
N ARG A 138 29.95 -17.47 -20.39
CA ARG A 138 29.98 -16.41 -19.43
C ARG A 138 29.15 -15.19 -19.91
N ILE A 139 29.33 -14.79 -21.16
CA ILE A 139 28.56 -13.67 -21.75
C ILE A 139 27.08 -14.00 -21.77
N ASN A 140 26.69 -15.24 -22.10
CA ASN A 140 25.30 -15.69 -22.02
C ASN A 140 24.74 -15.61 -20.60
N ASN A 141 25.47 -16.06 -19.57
CA ASN A 141 25.04 -16.00 -18.17
C ASN A 141 24.81 -14.57 -17.69
N VAL A 142 25.74 -13.66 -17.99
CA VAL A 142 25.63 -12.25 -17.65
C VAL A 142 24.40 -11.61 -18.33
N ARG A 143 24.19 -11.91 -19.62
CA ARG A 143 23.02 -11.44 -20.38
C ARG A 143 21.72 -11.94 -19.76
N LEU A 144 21.61 -13.22 -19.44
CA LEU A 144 20.42 -13.81 -18.81
C LEU A 144 20.14 -13.19 -17.45
N ALA A 145 21.14 -13.08 -16.58
CA ALA A 145 20.98 -12.47 -15.27
C ALA A 145 20.52 -10.99 -15.38
N SER A 146 21.12 -10.24 -16.31
CA SER A 146 20.71 -8.85 -16.56
C SER A 146 19.26 -8.75 -17.07
N GLN A 147 18.84 -9.67 -17.96
CA GLN A 147 17.48 -9.74 -18.45
C GLN A 147 16.46 -10.02 -17.35
N HIS A 148 16.79 -10.88 -16.39
CA HIS A 148 15.93 -11.15 -15.23
C HIS A 148 15.80 -9.94 -14.31
N CYS A 149 16.84 -9.13 -14.14
CA CYS A 149 16.79 -7.91 -13.33
C CYS A 149 16.06 -6.76 -14.02
N ASN A 150 15.97 -6.78 -15.35
CA ASN A 150 15.39 -5.71 -16.14
C ASN A 150 13.88 -5.55 -15.88
N ASN A 151 13.41 -4.31 -15.86
CA ASN A 151 12.01 -3.94 -15.61
C ASN A 151 11.44 -4.38 -14.24
N THR A 152 12.30 -4.67 -13.26
CA THR A 152 11.83 -4.88 -11.89
C THR A 152 11.35 -3.54 -11.32
N ILE A 153 10.13 -3.51 -10.82
CA ILE A 153 9.54 -2.35 -10.18
C ILE A 153 9.50 -2.59 -8.68
N LEU A 154 9.95 -1.62 -7.90
CA LEU A 154 9.88 -1.62 -6.45
C LEU A 154 9.00 -0.47 -5.96
N LEU A 155 7.93 -0.79 -5.25
CA LEU A 155 7.14 0.20 -4.54
C LEU A 155 7.91 0.78 -3.36
N PRO A 156 7.51 1.94 -2.82
CA PRO A 156 8.12 2.50 -1.62
C PRO A 156 8.19 1.50 -0.48
N GLY A 157 9.38 1.30 0.08
CA GLY A 157 9.64 0.35 1.15
C GLY A 157 9.89 -1.11 0.73
N GLU A 158 9.68 -1.46 -0.54
CA GLU A 158 9.98 -2.82 -1.03
C GLU A 158 11.46 -3.04 -1.25
N THR A 159 11.87 -4.31 -1.15
CA THR A 159 13.25 -4.76 -1.34
C THR A 159 13.43 -5.53 -2.63
N PHE A 160 14.55 -5.29 -3.29
CA PHE A 160 15.06 -6.13 -4.37
C PHE A 160 15.98 -7.20 -3.76
N SER A 161 15.79 -8.46 -4.12
CA SER A 161 16.70 -9.57 -3.86
C SER A 161 17.23 -10.08 -5.19
N TYR A 162 18.53 -10.04 -5.39
CA TYR A 162 19.14 -10.51 -6.63
C TYR A 162 18.84 -12.00 -6.85
N ASN A 163 18.99 -12.81 -5.80
CA ASN A 163 18.68 -14.24 -5.86
C ASN A 163 17.19 -14.50 -6.09
N GLY A 164 16.32 -13.68 -5.50
CA GLY A 164 14.88 -13.77 -5.70
C GLY A 164 14.45 -13.45 -7.13
N VAL A 165 15.05 -12.43 -7.74
CA VAL A 165 14.72 -12.00 -9.11
C VAL A 165 15.37 -12.88 -10.18
N VAL A 166 16.67 -13.13 -10.06
CA VAL A 166 17.40 -13.98 -11.02
C VAL A 166 17.03 -15.45 -10.89
N GLY A 167 16.73 -15.90 -9.66
CA GLY A 167 16.39 -17.30 -9.35
C GLY A 167 17.57 -18.25 -9.48
N GLN A 168 17.30 -19.55 -9.30
CA GLN A 168 18.34 -20.60 -9.40
C GLN A 168 18.94 -20.66 -10.80
N ARG A 169 20.26 -20.77 -10.88
CA ARG A 169 21.03 -20.84 -12.11
C ARG A 169 21.10 -22.31 -12.55
N THR A 170 20.21 -22.71 -13.45
CA THR A 170 20.14 -24.09 -13.96
C THR A 170 20.29 -24.11 -15.46
N ALA A 171 20.77 -25.27 -16.01
CA ALA A 171 20.86 -25.49 -17.44
C ALA A 171 19.48 -25.37 -18.13
N ALA A 172 18.41 -25.83 -17.48
CA ALA A 172 17.03 -25.72 -17.98
C ALA A 172 16.58 -24.26 -18.16
N ARG A 173 17.15 -23.32 -17.41
CA ARG A 173 16.92 -21.87 -17.56
C ARG A 173 17.91 -21.20 -18.50
N GLY A 174 18.73 -21.96 -19.21
CA GLY A 174 19.68 -21.48 -20.20
C GLY A 174 21.03 -21.03 -19.63
N PHE A 175 21.27 -21.19 -18.33
CA PHE A 175 22.58 -20.91 -17.75
C PHE A 175 23.57 -22.01 -18.15
N GLN A 176 24.82 -21.61 -18.39
CA GLN A 176 25.90 -22.47 -18.86
C GLN A 176 27.04 -22.50 -17.84
N GLU A 177 27.84 -23.53 -17.88
CA GLU A 177 29.05 -23.59 -17.08
C GLU A 177 30.09 -22.58 -17.58
N ALA A 178 30.60 -21.80 -16.66
CA ALA A 178 31.64 -20.81 -16.91
C ALA A 178 32.48 -20.62 -15.64
N GLY A 179 33.64 -19.99 -15.79
CA GLY A 179 34.54 -19.72 -14.68
C GLY A 179 33.87 -18.93 -13.56
N ALA A 180 33.92 -19.43 -12.35
CA ALA A 180 33.54 -18.84 -11.11
C ALA A 180 34.64 -18.99 -10.06
N TYR A 181 34.63 -18.11 -9.05
CA TYR A 181 35.59 -18.22 -7.93
C TYR A 181 34.88 -18.93 -6.76
N LEU A 182 35.39 -20.06 -6.34
CA LEU A 182 34.88 -20.82 -5.20
C LEU A 182 36.04 -21.24 -4.29
N ASN A 183 36.00 -20.87 -3.02
CA ASN A 183 37.03 -21.24 -2.02
C ASN A 183 38.47 -21.01 -2.50
N GLY A 184 38.70 -19.86 -3.15
CA GLY A 184 40.06 -19.50 -3.60
C GLY A 184 40.52 -20.12 -4.90
N LYS A 185 39.66 -20.83 -5.61
CA LYS A 185 40.01 -21.50 -6.88
C LYS A 185 39.01 -21.09 -7.96
N THR A 186 39.50 -21.06 -9.19
CA THR A 186 38.61 -20.96 -10.35
C THR A 186 38.02 -22.33 -10.65
N VAL A 187 36.69 -22.42 -10.64
CA VAL A 187 35.91 -23.60 -10.95
C VAL A 187 34.94 -23.33 -12.11
N GLN A 188 34.48 -24.38 -12.77
CA GLN A 188 33.37 -24.25 -13.72
C GLN A 188 32.05 -24.43 -12.96
N GLU A 189 31.17 -23.47 -13.05
CA GLU A 189 29.89 -23.50 -12.36
C GLU A 189 28.79 -22.92 -13.25
N LEU A 190 27.56 -23.50 -13.15
CA LEU A 190 26.37 -22.96 -13.81
C LEU A 190 26.10 -21.53 -13.34
N GLY A 191 26.07 -20.60 -14.28
CA GLY A 191 25.89 -19.18 -13.97
C GLY A 191 27.20 -18.44 -13.67
N GLY A 192 28.38 -19.05 -13.91
CA GLY A 192 29.65 -18.35 -13.75
C GLY A 192 29.66 -17.00 -14.46
N GLY A 193 30.10 -15.94 -13.75
CA GLY A 193 30.15 -14.55 -14.21
C GLY A 193 29.03 -13.64 -13.74
N ILE A 194 27.95 -14.13 -13.16
CA ILE A 194 26.77 -13.33 -12.77
C ILE A 194 27.05 -12.33 -11.64
N CYS A 195 28.06 -12.54 -10.81
CA CYS A 195 28.48 -11.57 -9.79
C CYS A 195 28.91 -10.22 -10.41
N GLN A 196 29.26 -10.20 -11.69
CA GLN A 196 29.50 -8.93 -12.38
C GLN A 196 28.21 -8.13 -12.52
N VAL A 197 27.05 -8.81 -12.71
CA VAL A 197 25.73 -8.12 -12.78
C VAL A 197 25.34 -7.56 -11.43
N SER A 198 25.44 -8.35 -10.35
CA SER A 198 25.13 -7.88 -8.98
C SER A 198 26.04 -6.73 -8.56
N SER A 199 27.34 -6.79 -8.89
CA SER A 199 28.29 -5.71 -8.59
C SER A 199 27.98 -4.44 -9.39
N THR A 200 27.66 -4.57 -10.69
CA THR A 200 27.27 -3.42 -11.52
C THR A 200 26.00 -2.78 -10.98
N LEU A 201 25.02 -3.60 -10.57
CA LEU A 201 23.78 -3.12 -9.94
C LEU A 201 24.05 -2.46 -8.59
N TYR A 202 24.94 -3.03 -7.76
CA TYR A 202 25.35 -2.44 -6.50
C TYR A 202 25.94 -1.03 -6.69
N CYS A 203 26.85 -0.86 -7.64
CA CYS A 203 27.37 0.46 -7.96
C CYS A 203 26.26 1.45 -8.36
N ALA A 204 25.31 1.02 -9.21
CA ALA A 204 24.20 1.87 -9.64
C ALA A 204 23.28 2.23 -8.47
N THR A 205 22.99 1.31 -7.55
CA THR A 205 22.14 1.56 -6.38
C THR A 205 22.81 2.46 -5.34
N VAL A 206 24.11 2.36 -5.13
CA VAL A 206 24.89 3.29 -4.31
C VAL A 206 24.81 4.71 -4.88
N LEU A 207 25.02 4.85 -6.20
CA LEU A 207 24.89 6.14 -6.89
C LEU A 207 23.48 6.72 -6.85
N SER A 208 22.48 5.86 -6.69
CA SER A 208 21.06 6.24 -6.53
C SER A 208 20.67 6.59 -5.10
N ASN A 209 21.59 6.47 -4.14
CA ASN A 209 21.33 6.64 -2.70
C ASN A 209 20.19 5.74 -2.18
N LEU A 210 20.09 4.52 -2.73
CA LEU A 210 19.16 3.51 -2.24
C LEU A 210 19.74 2.80 -1.01
N GLU A 211 18.86 2.34 -0.12
CA GLU A 211 19.23 1.63 1.11
C GLU A 211 19.77 0.24 0.78
N ILE A 212 21.06 0.00 1.09
CA ILE A 212 21.65 -1.33 0.96
C ILE A 212 21.29 -2.17 2.19
N VAL A 213 20.51 -3.23 1.97
CA VAL A 213 20.02 -4.11 3.05
C VAL A 213 21.02 -5.24 3.32
N HIS A 214 21.55 -5.86 2.26
CA HIS A 214 22.54 -6.91 2.36
C HIS A 214 23.49 -6.89 1.17
N ARG A 215 24.80 -6.98 1.45
CA ARG A 215 25.84 -7.06 0.44
C ARG A 215 27.06 -7.72 1.05
N GLU A 216 27.65 -8.66 0.34
CA GLU A 216 28.94 -9.23 0.67
C GLU A 216 29.96 -8.97 -0.46
N ASN A 217 31.21 -8.73 -0.10
CA ASN A 217 32.29 -8.63 -1.06
C ASN A 217 32.86 -10.01 -1.40
N HIS A 218 33.51 -10.11 -2.55
CA HIS A 218 34.27 -11.31 -2.87
C HIS A 218 35.47 -11.44 -1.92
N MET A 219 35.90 -12.69 -1.70
CA MET A 219 37.16 -12.97 -1.01
C MET A 219 38.38 -12.59 -1.86
N PHE A 220 38.21 -12.34 -3.15
CA PHE A 220 39.24 -11.94 -4.11
C PHE A 220 38.84 -10.64 -4.77
N GLU A 221 39.88 -9.92 -5.21
CA GLU A 221 39.69 -8.69 -5.94
C GLU A 221 38.97 -8.95 -7.27
N SER A 222 37.84 -8.30 -7.47
CA SER A 222 37.12 -8.29 -8.74
C SER A 222 37.67 -7.20 -9.65
N THR A 223 38.00 -7.54 -10.88
CA THR A 223 38.66 -6.64 -11.83
C THR A 223 37.70 -5.76 -12.63
N TYR A 224 36.37 -5.98 -12.52
CA TYR A 224 35.36 -5.29 -13.31
C TYR A 224 34.70 -4.10 -12.59
N VAL A 225 34.96 -3.91 -11.31
CA VAL A 225 34.55 -2.74 -10.52
C VAL A 225 35.72 -2.29 -9.63
N PRO A 226 35.74 -1.03 -9.13
CA PRO A 226 36.70 -0.57 -8.15
C PRO A 226 36.64 -1.40 -6.87
N LEU A 227 37.75 -1.47 -6.15
CA LEU A 227 37.86 -2.16 -4.85
C LEU A 227 36.75 -1.71 -3.89
N GLY A 228 36.10 -2.69 -3.25
CA GLY A 228 35.02 -2.45 -2.30
C GLY A 228 33.67 -2.12 -2.93
N LEU A 229 33.55 -2.04 -4.26
CA LEU A 229 32.31 -1.82 -4.98
C LEU A 229 31.76 -3.08 -5.68
N ASP A 230 32.20 -4.23 -5.23
CA ASP A 230 31.69 -5.52 -5.70
C ASP A 230 30.58 -6.07 -4.79
N ALA A 231 29.76 -6.94 -5.33
CA ALA A 231 28.71 -7.68 -4.58
C ALA A 231 28.71 -9.13 -5.07
N THR A 232 29.16 -10.05 -4.20
CA THR A 232 29.13 -11.48 -4.52
C THR A 232 27.75 -12.08 -4.27
N VAL A 233 27.36 -13.02 -5.13
CA VAL A 233 26.08 -13.73 -5.00
C VAL A 233 26.27 -15.21 -5.33
N SER A 234 25.57 -16.06 -4.58
CA SER A 234 25.44 -17.49 -4.84
C SER A 234 24.01 -17.93 -4.61
N TRP A 235 23.56 -19.01 -5.22
CA TRP A 235 22.20 -19.50 -4.98
C TRP A 235 22.04 -19.94 -3.52
N GLY A 236 21.05 -19.38 -2.86
CA GLY A 236 20.82 -19.53 -1.42
C GLY A 236 21.50 -18.43 -0.61
N ALA A 237 22.83 -18.36 -0.62
CA ALA A 237 23.63 -17.32 0.03
C ALA A 237 25.06 -17.30 -0.52
N PRO A 238 25.73 -16.12 -0.59
CA PRO A 238 25.22 -14.79 -0.27
C PRO A 238 24.23 -14.24 -1.32
N ASP A 239 23.47 -13.22 -0.93
CA ASP A 239 22.58 -12.47 -1.79
C ASP A 239 22.97 -10.98 -1.84
N TYR A 240 22.50 -10.28 -2.85
CA TYR A 240 22.56 -8.83 -2.89
C TYR A 240 21.14 -8.27 -2.78
N VAL A 241 20.90 -7.48 -1.73
CA VAL A 241 19.58 -6.94 -1.39
C VAL A 241 19.66 -5.44 -1.15
N PHE A 242 18.79 -4.69 -1.80
CA PHE A 242 18.60 -3.26 -1.53
C PHE A 242 17.11 -2.92 -1.43
N LYS A 243 16.79 -1.75 -0.90
CA LYS A 243 15.42 -1.30 -0.66
C LYS A 243 15.14 0.03 -1.34
N ASN A 244 13.95 0.16 -1.88
CA ASN A 244 13.43 1.45 -2.28
C ASN A 244 13.07 2.28 -1.02
N ASN A 245 13.99 3.13 -0.57
CA ASN A 245 13.80 4.04 0.54
C ASN A 245 13.22 5.40 0.09
N THR A 246 12.77 5.51 -1.16
CA THR A 246 12.13 6.71 -1.70
C THR A 246 10.62 6.69 -1.46
N LYS A 247 9.95 7.82 -1.73
CA LYS A 247 8.49 7.93 -1.64
C LYS A 247 7.76 7.47 -2.91
N TYR A 248 8.49 7.20 -4.00
CA TYR A 248 7.93 6.85 -5.30
C TYR A 248 8.37 5.46 -5.75
N PRO A 249 7.61 4.79 -6.62
CA PRO A 249 8.07 3.57 -7.29
C PRO A 249 9.33 3.84 -8.12
N ILE A 250 10.24 2.88 -8.10
CA ILE A 250 11.48 2.86 -8.90
C ILE A 250 11.54 1.63 -9.76
#